data_a71b9e2d9c86965cfc33c734e6180048
#
_entry.id   a71b9e2d9c86965cfc33c734e6180048
#
_cell.length_a   1.000
_cell.length_b   1.000
_cell.length_c   1.000
_cell.angle_alpha   90.00
_cell.angle_beta   90.00
_cell.angle_gamma   90.00
#
_symmetry.space_group_name_H-M   'P 1'
#
loop_
_entity.id
_entity.type
_entity.pdbx_description
1 polymer ?
#
loop_
_entity_poly.entity_id
_entity_poly.type
_entity_poly.pdbx_seq_one_letter_code
_entity_poly.pdbx_strand_id
1 'polypeptide(L)'
;MPEQFLSTPEALTREFYEWERRGRGWQVWHQPVAIEPPFRPFFGHFTSGAPGAVVDDGRRPTFLTQLVDGFWKARKPLAEAITPYEKVEPSPLFIEEQVSLVEMQAVLPPETKITKDAAGQFLMSLGDVSRPASFEIVGTSDSILVQLASAPRDQRQMREQLQAYFPEALSSERKRYLEAAWDRSGGKCTVVVEYGLSKEFMRPLRCFERFDPDPLAGLIGAMATLDPDELAIFQVLFCPARHAWAESIMRAVTDGMGEPFFVDDPQVVKLATEKISSPLFAAVIRVAAQSPKSARAWRIAEGIGKSLRQLSDAASNELMPLSNDGYDEEQHRDDVVNRQSCRLGVLVNRDELVSLVHLPSA
;
A
#
# COMPACT_ATOMS: atom_id res chain seq x y z
N MET A 1 31.06 0.25 -18.43
CA MET A 1 30.50 1.59 -18.67
C MET A 1 31.06 2.49 -17.59
N PRO A 2 31.58 3.69 -17.85
CA PRO A 2 32.03 4.58 -16.79
C PRO A 2 30.81 4.97 -15.94
N GLU A 3 30.93 4.80 -14.61
CA GLU A 3 29.96 5.34 -13.67
C GLU A 3 29.88 6.85 -13.88
N GLN A 4 28.76 7.34 -14.37
CA GLN A 4 28.48 8.76 -14.42
C GLN A 4 28.35 9.22 -12.97
N PHE A 5 29.30 10.00 -12.49
CA PHE A 5 29.18 10.71 -11.23
C PHE A 5 28.02 11.71 -11.32
N LEU A 6 26.92 11.38 -10.70
CA LEU A 6 25.76 12.26 -10.61
C LEU A 6 26.11 13.46 -9.73
N SER A 7 25.56 14.64 -10.05
CA SER A 7 25.61 15.78 -9.12
C SER A 7 24.89 15.45 -7.83
N THR A 8 25.24 16.09 -6.73
CA THR A 8 24.58 15.85 -5.43
C THR A 8 23.04 15.99 -5.49
N PRO A 9 22.45 16.99 -6.17
CA PRO A 9 21.00 17.09 -6.36
C PRO A 9 20.41 15.92 -7.14
N GLU A 10 21.07 15.47 -8.21
CA GLU A 10 20.61 14.33 -9.01
C GLU A 10 20.66 13.02 -8.21
N ALA A 11 21.71 12.82 -7.40
CA ALA A 11 21.82 11.68 -6.52
C ALA A 11 20.69 11.65 -5.47
N LEU A 12 20.41 12.78 -4.81
CA LEU A 12 19.33 12.91 -3.84
C LEU A 12 17.94 12.69 -4.48
N THR A 13 17.73 13.24 -5.68
CA THR A 13 16.49 13.03 -6.42
C THR A 13 16.29 11.55 -6.76
N ARG A 14 17.34 10.88 -7.20
CA ARG A 14 17.31 9.44 -7.48
C ARG A 14 16.99 8.63 -6.22
N GLU A 15 17.66 8.92 -5.12
CA GLU A 15 17.42 8.24 -3.83
C GLU A 15 15.99 8.45 -3.32
N PHE A 16 15.46 9.68 -3.47
CA PHE A 16 14.08 9.98 -3.14
C PHE A 16 13.11 9.10 -3.93
N TYR A 17 13.25 9.03 -5.25
CA TYR A 17 12.37 8.19 -6.07
C TYR A 17 12.56 6.69 -5.82
N GLU A 18 13.76 6.22 -5.50
CA GLU A 18 13.99 4.84 -5.10
C GLU A 18 13.33 4.50 -3.76
N TRP A 19 13.31 5.46 -2.83
CA TRP A 19 12.65 5.33 -1.56
C TRP A 19 11.12 5.35 -1.69
N GLU A 20 10.59 6.34 -2.41
CA GLU A 20 9.14 6.54 -2.49
C GLU A 20 8.43 5.43 -3.30
N ARG A 21 9.07 4.86 -4.32
CA ARG A 21 8.52 3.73 -5.08
C ARG A 21 8.17 2.52 -4.23
N ARG A 22 8.80 2.35 -3.09
CA ARG A 22 8.54 1.22 -2.19
C ARG A 22 7.12 1.24 -1.64
N GLY A 23 6.60 2.42 -1.35
CA GLY A 23 5.25 2.57 -0.82
C GLY A 23 4.15 2.55 -1.88
N ARG A 24 4.49 2.44 -3.18
CA ARG A 24 3.51 2.44 -4.28
C ARG A 24 2.90 1.07 -4.60
N GLY A 25 3.48 -0.03 -4.09
CA GLY A 25 3.02 -1.37 -4.40
C GLY A 25 3.45 -1.90 -5.78
N TRP A 26 4.46 -1.32 -6.42
CA TRP A 26 4.86 -1.68 -7.79
C TRP A 26 5.83 -2.85 -7.88
N GLN A 27 6.58 -3.11 -6.81
CA GLN A 27 7.69 -4.05 -6.83
C GLN A 27 7.20 -5.49 -6.68
N VAL A 28 7.62 -6.37 -7.59
CA VAL A 28 7.36 -7.80 -7.58
C VAL A 28 8.63 -8.56 -7.23
N TRP A 29 8.50 -9.61 -6.44
CA TRP A 29 9.56 -10.52 -6.03
C TRP A 29 9.26 -11.92 -6.55
N HIS A 30 10.27 -12.76 -6.58
CA HIS A 30 10.16 -14.14 -7.10
C HIS A 30 9.50 -15.12 -6.13
N GLN A 31 9.18 -14.69 -4.93
CA GLN A 31 8.53 -15.48 -3.87
C GLN A 31 7.64 -14.58 -3.00
N PRO A 32 6.66 -15.14 -2.27
CA PRO A 32 5.85 -14.39 -1.34
C PRO A 32 6.67 -13.67 -0.28
N VAL A 33 6.30 -12.43 0.00
CA VAL A 33 7.01 -11.53 0.91
C VAL A 33 6.07 -10.92 1.95
N ALA A 34 6.64 -10.41 3.03
CA ALA A 34 5.91 -9.52 3.93
C ALA A 34 5.43 -8.31 3.12
N ILE A 35 4.14 -7.98 3.25
CA ILE A 35 3.53 -6.92 2.44
C ILE A 35 3.96 -5.51 2.87
N GLU A 36 4.38 -5.30 4.13
CA GLU A 36 4.99 -4.03 4.52
C GLU A 36 6.31 -3.86 3.75
N PRO A 37 6.48 -2.76 3.00
CA PRO A 37 7.72 -2.53 2.27
C PRO A 37 8.92 -2.47 3.21
N PRO A 38 10.10 -2.94 2.80
CA PRO A 38 11.30 -2.88 3.62
C PRO A 38 11.62 -1.42 3.95
N PHE A 39 11.65 -1.13 5.26
CA PHE A 39 11.83 0.22 5.76
C PHE A 39 13.30 0.63 5.70
N ARG A 40 13.54 1.72 5.02
CA ARG A 40 14.77 2.51 5.13
C ARG A 40 14.36 3.97 5.13
N PRO A 41 14.69 4.74 6.17
CA PRO A 41 14.33 6.15 6.20
C PRO A 41 15.05 6.89 5.07
N PHE A 42 14.32 7.81 4.43
CA PHE A 42 14.94 8.79 3.55
C PHE A 42 15.45 9.95 4.40
N PHE A 43 16.70 10.29 4.22
CA PHE A 43 17.31 11.48 4.81
C PHE A 43 17.77 12.36 3.68
N GLY A 44 17.04 13.43 3.40
CA GLY A 44 17.58 14.56 2.68
C GLY A 44 18.63 15.21 3.57
N HIS A 45 19.88 14.77 3.50
CA HIS A 45 20.95 15.42 4.24
C HIS A 45 21.25 16.75 3.59
N PHE A 46 20.59 17.77 4.10
CA PHE A 46 21.11 19.11 3.95
C PHE A 46 22.30 19.24 4.89
N THR A 47 23.48 18.98 4.41
CA THR A 47 24.61 19.72 4.92
C THR A 47 24.36 21.18 4.50
N SER A 48 23.68 21.92 5.36
CA SER A 48 23.68 23.38 5.29
C SER A 48 25.12 23.81 5.45
N GLY A 49 25.73 24.10 4.35
CA GLY A 49 27.12 24.45 4.26
C GLY A 49 27.67 24.08 2.89
N ALA A 50 26.95 24.40 1.81
CA ALA A 50 27.76 24.90 0.71
C ALA A 50 28.60 26.01 1.34
N PRO A 51 29.93 25.89 1.43
CA PRO A 51 30.75 27.06 1.78
C PRO A 51 30.30 28.12 0.82
N GLY A 52 29.71 29.20 1.36
CA GLY A 52 29.21 30.29 0.54
C GLY A 52 30.30 30.56 -0.49
N ALA A 53 29.94 30.65 -1.76
CA ALA A 53 30.91 30.89 -2.80
C ALA A 53 31.84 31.98 -2.27
N VAL A 54 33.10 31.63 -2.02
CA VAL A 54 34.09 32.60 -1.59
C VAL A 54 34.18 33.56 -2.77
N VAL A 55 33.48 34.68 -2.63
CA VAL A 55 33.60 35.74 -3.60
C VAL A 55 35.08 36.17 -3.50
N ASP A 56 35.86 35.79 -4.49
CA ASP A 56 37.23 36.23 -4.61
C ASP A 56 37.20 37.75 -4.72
N ASP A 57 37.50 38.40 -3.59
CA ASP A 57 37.57 39.88 -3.52
C ASP A 57 38.86 40.43 -4.11
N GLY A 58 39.64 39.59 -4.79
CA GLY A 58 40.90 39.96 -5.45
C GLY A 58 42.05 40.27 -4.47
N ARG A 59 41.87 40.06 -3.17
CA ARG A 59 42.94 40.26 -2.18
C ARG A 59 43.84 39.08 -2.11
N ARG A 60 45.17 39.29 -2.06
CA ARG A 60 46.13 38.21 -1.85
C ARG A 60 45.94 37.62 -0.46
N PRO A 61 45.85 36.28 -0.31
CA PRO A 61 45.66 35.63 0.96
C PRO A 61 46.85 35.95 1.90
N THR A 62 46.55 36.43 3.10
CA THR A 62 47.54 36.65 4.13
C THR A 62 47.93 35.28 4.78
N PHE A 63 49.10 35.28 5.43
CA PHE A 63 49.58 34.05 6.10
C PHE A 63 48.56 33.43 7.09
N LEU A 64 47.76 34.27 7.76
CA LEU A 64 46.68 33.84 8.64
C LEU A 64 45.51 33.21 7.83
N THR A 65 45.17 33.73 6.67
CA THR A 65 44.12 33.15 5.81
C THR A 65 44.54 31.79 5.26
N GLN A 66 45.84 31.62 4.93
CA GLN A 66 46.36 30.30 4.50
C GLN A 66 46.36 29.27 5.60
N LEU A 67 46.62 29.66 6.89
CA LEU A 67 46.52 28.77 8.04
C LEU A 67 45.05 28.32 8.32
N VAL A 68 44.13 29.28 8.24
CA VAL A 68 42.69 29.00 8.42
C VAL A 68 42.17 28.12 7.28
N ASP A 69 42.54 28.45 6.04
CA ASP A 69 42.18 27.62 4.87
C ASP A 69 42.79 26.21 4.94
N GLY A 70 44.00 26.05 5.44
CA GLY A 70 44.62 24.75 5.71
C GLY A 70 43.84 23.92 6.73
N PHE A 71 43.32 24.59 7.76
CA PHE A 71 42.53 23.94 8.83
C PHE A 71 41.10 23.59 8.33
N TRP A 72 40.51 24.39 7.42
CA TRP A 72 39.19 24.14 6.82
C TRP A 72 39.27 23.15 5.65
N LYS A 73 40.35 23.13 4.88
CA LYS A 73 40.61 22.12 3.85
C LYS A 73 40.93 20.75 4.40
N ALA A 74 41.42 20.64 5.65
CA ALA A 74 41.59 19.37 6.35
C ALA A 74 40.28 18.76 6.81
N ARG A 75 39.20 19.54 6.92
CA ARG A 75 37.82 19.03 6.95
C ARG A 75 37.37 18.88 5.52
N LYS A 76 37.77 17.81 4.86
CA LYS A 76 37.08 17.37 3.63
C LYS A 76 35.58 17.39 3.93
N PRO A 77 34.77 18.07 3.09
CA PRO A 77 33.33 18.03 3.27
C PRO A 77 32.91 16.57 3.23
N LEU A 78 32.03 16.18 4.16
CA LEU A 78 31.39 14.86 4.24
C LEU A 78 30.55 14.53 2.98
N ALA A 79 30.69 15.34 1.92
CA ALA A 79 30.03 15.18 0.64
C ALA A 79 30.56 13.99 -0.20
N GLU A 80 31.59 13.28 0.29
CA GLU A 80 32.18 12.15 -0.46
C GLU A 80 31.66 10.78 -0.05
N ALA A 81 30.66 10.69 0.79
CA ALA A 81 30.07 9.40 1.11
C ALA A 81 28.55 9.49 1.22
N ILE A 82 27.88 9.89 0.13
CA ILE A 82 26.57 9.34 -0.12
C ILE A 82 26.84 7.87 -0.45
N THR A 83 26.80 7.03 0.58
CA THR A 83 26.81 5.58 0.37
C THR A 83 25.70 5.26 -0.63
N PRO A 84 25.98 4.53 -1.72
CA PRO A 84 24.96 4.17 -2.68
C PRO A 84 23.76 3.63 -1.91
N TYR A 85 22.56 4.06 -2.30
CA TYR A 85 21.33 3.62 -1.65
C TYR A 85 21.25 2.09 -1.74
N GLU A 86 21.58 1.43 -0.65
CA GLU A 86 21.65 -0.02 -0.60
C GLU A 86 20.26 -0.59 -0.88
N LYS A 87 20.18 -1.49 -1.86
CA LYS A 87 18.93 -2.15 -2.21
C LYS A 87 18.50 -3.02 -1.03
N VAL A 88 17.50 -2.56 -0.28
CA VAL A 88 16.93 -3.32 0.83
C VAL A 88 15.96 -4.36 0.27
N GLU A 89 16.22 -5.61 0.54
CA GLU A 89 15.34 -6.70 0.15
C GLU A 89 14.19 -6.87 1.15
N PRO A 90 12.98 -7.22 0.70
CA PRO A 90 11.88 -7.51 1.58
C PRO A 90 12.14 -8.79 2.36
N SER A 91 11.56 -8.85 3.53
CA SER A 91 11.55 -10.08 4.32
C SER A 91 10.70 -11.12 3.60
N PRO A 92 11.23 -12.33 3.32
CA PRO A 92 10.42 -13.41 2.79
C PRO A 92 9.29 -13.74 3.78
N LEU A 93 8.14 -14.11 3.25
CA LEU A 93 7.06 -14.62 4.07
C LEU A 93 7.44 -16.05 4.48
N PHE A 94 8.05 -16.21 5.65
CA PHE A 94 8.29 -17.53 6.21
C PHE A 94 6.95 -18.16 6.59
N ILE A 95 6.50 -19.09 5.80
CA ILE A 95 5.36 -19.95 6.12
C ILE A 95 5.92 -21.05 7.03
N GLU A 96 6.04 -20.75 8.31
CA GLU A 96 6.15 -21.81 9.31
C GLU A 96 4.83 -22.57 9.28
N GLU A 97 4.84 -23.75 8.67
CA GLU A 97 3.71 -24.62 8.38
C GLU A 97 2.59 -23.92 7.56
N GLN A 98 1.98 -24.64 6.64
CA GLN A 98 0.80 -24.20 5.87
C GLN A 98 -0.40 -23.99 6.81
N VAL A 99 -0.32 -22.96 7.64
CA VAL A 99 -1.41 -22.61 8.53
C VAL A 99 -2.52 -22.03 7.66
N SER A 100 -3.52 -22.83 7.38
CA SER A 100 -4.74 -22.40 6.70
C SER A 100 -5.34 -21.22 7.46
N LEU A 101 -5.54 -20.10 6.77
CA LEU A 101 -6.24 -18.96 7.35
C LEU A 101 -7.70 -19.35 7.63
N VAL A 102 -8.24 -18.80 8.72
CA VAL A 102 -9.64 -19.00 9.09
C VAL A 102 -10.47 -17.92 8.45
N GLU A 103 -11.49 -18.33 7.70
CA GLU A 103 -12.45 -17.45 7.05
C GLU A 103 -13.64 -17.20 7.95
N MET A 104 -13.98 -15.94 8.14
CA MET A 104 -15.13 -15.49 8.90
C MET A 104 -16.00 -14.62 7.99
N GLN A 105 -17.14 -15.15 7.62
CA GLN A 105 -18.16 -14.41 6.90
C GLN A 105 -18.85 -13.44 7.85
N ALA A 106 -19.10 -12.22 7.38
CA ALA A 106 -19.81 -11.20 8.12
C ALA A 106 -20.97 -10.66 7.27
N VAL A 107 -22.14 -10.57 7.87
CA VAL A 107 -23.35 -10.06 7.23
C VAL A 107 -23.98 -9.03 8.15
N LEU A 108 -24.36 -7.90 7.59
CA LEU A 108 -25.14 -6.89 8.31
C LEU A 108 -26.63 -7.09 8.04
N PRO A 109 -27.51 -6.88 9.05
CA PRO A 109 -28.93 -6.77 8.81
C PRO A 109 -29.26 -5.65 7.82
N PRO A 110 -30.36 -5.77 7.07
CA PRO A 110 -30.85 -4.69 6.22
C PRO A 110 -30.99 -3.37 7.01
N GLU A 111 -30.70 -2.26 6.34
CA GLU A 111 -30.76 -0.89 6.91
C GLU A 111 -29.72 -0.55 7.97
N THR A 112 -28.82 -1.48 8.33
CA THR A 112 -27.70 -1.17 9.23
C THR A 112 -26.70 -0.25 8.52
N LYS A 113 -26.45 0.92 9.10
CA LYS A 113 -25.46 1.87 8.57
C LYS A 113 -24.13 1.71 9.28
N ILE A 114 -23.10 1.53 8.50
CA ILE A 114 -21.71 1.54 8.98
C ILE A 114 -21.20 2.98 8.97
N THR A 115 -20.57 3.39 10.05
CA THR A 115 -19.88 4.67 10.11
C THR A 115 -18.39 4.47 9.81
N LYS A 116 -17.78 5.46 9.17
CA LYS A 116 -16.33 5.49 8.93
C LYS A 116 -15.54 5.29 10.24
N ASP A 117 -16.00 5.93 11.33
CA ASP A 117 -15.32 5.85 12.62
C ASP A 117 -15.35 4.43 13.19
N ALA A 118 -16.49 3.75 13.17
CA ALA A 118 -16.60 2.37 13.66
C ALA A 118 -15.69 1.43 12.84
N ALA A 119 -15.71 1.57 11.50
CA ALA A 119 -14.85 0.80 10.63
C ALA A 119 -13.36 1.11 10.87
N GLY A 120 -13.01 2.38 11.07
CA GLY A 120 -11.64 2.80 11.39
C GLY A 120 -11.15 2.28 12.73
N GLN A 121 -11.97 2.31 13.76
CA GLN A 121 -11.63 1.75 15.07
C GLN A 121 -11.48 0.23 15.02
N PHE A 122 -12.35 -0.45 14.27
CA PHE A 122 -12.21 -1.88 14.04
C PHE A 122 -10.84 -2.21 13.41
N LEU A 123 -10.44 -1.52 12.32
CA LEU A 123 -9.14 -1.73 11.70
C LEU A 123 -7.97 -1.46 12.66
N MET A 124 -8.07 -0.41 13.48
CA MET A 124 -7.07 -0.09 14.49
C MET A 124 -6.94 -1.19 15.56
N SER A 125 -8.04 -1.83 15.92
CA SER A 125 -8.03 -2.92 16.90
C SER A 125 -7.35 -4.20 16.40
N LEU A 126 -7.11 -4.30 15.09
CA LEU A 126 -6.36 -5.38 14.45
C LEU A 126 -4.84 -5.05 14.35
N GLY A 127 -4.35 -4.11 15.14
CA GLY A 127 -2.96 -3.63 15.09
C GLY A 127 -1.88 -4.68 15.40
N ASP A 128 -2.22 -5.74 16.12
CA ASP A 128 -1.28 -6.79 16.56
C ASP A 128 -1.45 -8.12 15.80
N VAL A 129 -2.11 -8.08 14.62
CA VAL A 129 -2.24 -9.32 13.84
C VAL A 129 -0.88 -9.89 13.44
N SER A 130 -0.77 -11.19 13.56
CA SER A 130 0.48 -11.92 13.36
C SER A 130 0.88 -12.06 11.89
N ARG A 131 -0.10 -12.05 11.02
CA ARG A 131 0.01 -12.09 9.56
C ARG A 131 -0.93 -11.07 8.95
N PRO A 132 -0.73 -10.67 7.69
CA PRO A 132 -1.71 -9.85 7.00
C PRO A 132 -3.10 -10.48 7.10
N ALA A 133 -4.07 -9.67 7.49
CA ALA A 133 -5.47 -10.03 7.39
C ALA A 133 -5.94 -9.85 5.95
N SER A 134 -6.97 -10.58 5.55
CA SER A 134 -7.61 -10.43 4.25
C SER A 134 -9.06 -9.98 4.44
N PHE A 135 -9.44 -8.92 3.74
CA PHE A 135 -10.83 -8.55 3.51
C PHE A 135 -11.20 -8.97 2.11
N GLU A 136 -12.33 -9.66 1.95
CA GLU A 136 -12.73 -10.23 0.67
C GLU A 136 -14.21 -10.04 0.43
N ILE A 137 -14.53 -9.63 -0.79
CA ILE A 137 -15.88 -9.72 -1.35
C ILE A 137 -15.83 -10.76 -2.45
N VAL A 138 -16.54 -11.85 -2.27
CA VAL A 138 -16.58 -12.99 -3.21
C VAL A 138 -17.96 -13.08 -3.83
N GLY A 139 -18.02 -12.86 -5.14
CA GLY A 139 -19.25 -12.92 -5.94
C GLY A 139 -19.29 -14.17 -6.80
N THR A 140 -20.46 -14.83 -6.80
CA THR A 140 -20.86 -15.89 -7.71
C THR A 140 -22.20 -15.53 -8.34
N SER A 141 -22.71 -16.35 -9.26
CA SER A 141 -24.09 -16.17 -9.79
C SER A 141 -25.17 -16.19 -8.71
N ASP A 142 -24.92 -16.87 -7.60
CA ASP A 142 -25.95 -17.16 -6.59
C ASP A 142 -25.88 -16.24 -5.38
N SER A 143 -24.68 -15.69 -5.11
CA SER A 143 -24.45 -14.89 -3.90
C SER A 143 -23.23 -14.01 -3.98
N ILE A 144 -23.27 -12.91 -3.22
CA ILE A 144 -22.12 -12.07 -2.93
C ILE A 144 -21.87 -12.13 -1.43
N LEU A 145 -20.68 -12.56 -1.04
CA LEU A 145 -20.31 -12.77 0.36
C LEU A 145 -19.19 -11.84 0.74
N VAL A 146 -19.26 -11.31 1.95
CA VAL A 146 -18.17 -10.55 2.57
C VAL A 146 -17.53 -11.42 3.64
N GLN A 147 -16.23 -11.52 3.60
CA GLN A 147 -15.48 -12.28 4.59
C GLN A 147 -14.17 -11.62 4.99
N LEU A 148 -13.74 -11.92 6.20
CA LEU A 148 -12.43 -11.62 6.75
C LEU A 148 -11.68 -12.92 6.90
N ALA A 149 -10.40 -12.95 6.54
CA ALA A 149 -9.56 -14.11 6.82
C ALA A 149 -8.34 -13.68 7.63
N SER A 150 -8.00 -14.49 8.62
CA SER A 150 -6.89 -14.25 9.53
C SER A 150 -6.19 -15.53 9.94
N ALA A 151 -5.00 -15.39 10.53
CA ALA A 151 -4.35 -16.53 11.15
C ALA A 151 -5.21 -17.09 12.32
N PRO A 152 -5.19 -18.40 12.57
CA PRO A 152 -6.00 -19.02 13.62
C PRO A 152 -5.82 -18.38 15.00
N ARG A 153 -4.61 -17.94 15.32
CA ARG A 153 -4.31 -17.28 16.60
C ARG A 153 -4.97 -15.90 16.74
N ASP A 154 -5.22 -15.22 15.61
CA ASP A 154 -5.79 -13.87 15.58
C ASP A 154 -7.33 -13.89 15.45
N GLN A 155 -7.90 -15.06 15.12
CA GLN A 155 -9.33 -15.24 14.84
C GLN A 155 -10.22 -14.81 16.00
N ARG A 156 -9.85 -15.20 17.21
CA ARG A 156 -10.64 -14.88 18.41
C ARG A 156 -10.71 -13.35 18.60
N GLN A 157 -9.57 -12.69 18.54
CA GLN A 157 -9.49 -11.23 18.65
C GLN A 157 -10.32 -10.56 17.55
N MET A 158 -10.17 -10.99 16.30
CA MET A 158 -10.92 -10.44 15.18
C MET A 158 -12.43 -10.58 15.38
N ARG A 159 -12.91 -11.71 15.87
CA ARG A 159 -14.34 -11.93 16.17
C ARG A 159 -14.83 -11.02 17.30
N GLU A 160 -14.08 -10.95 18.39
CA GLU A 160 -14.42 -10.11 19.55
C GLU A 160 -14.48 -8.62 19.15
N GLN A 161 -13.52 -8.16 18.33
CA GLN A 161 -13.50 -6.78 17.83
C GLN A 161 -14.62 -6.53 16.82
N LEU A 162 -14.90 -7.47 15.92
CA LEU A 162 -16.03 -7.35 15.00
C LEU A 162 -17.34 -7.17 15.78
N GLN A 163 -17.56 -7.99 16.81
CA GLN A 163 -18.76 -7.91 17.65
C GLN A 163 -18.83 -6.61 18.46
N ALA A 164 -17.69 -6.08 18.91
CA ALA A 164 -17.62 -4.86 19.67
C ALA A 164 -17.98 -3.61 18.85
N TYR A 165 -17.45 -3.53 17.62
CA TYR A 165 -17.68 -2.36 16.75
C TYR A 165 -18.90 -2.49 15.85
N PHE A 166 -19.34 -3.71 15.59
CA PHE A 166 -20.52 -4.02 14.77
C PHE A 166 -21.42 -5.06 15.50
N PRO A 167 -22.07 -4.65 16.58
CA PRO A 167 -22.84 -5.57 17.43
C PRO A 167 -24.00 -6.24 16.70
N GLU A 168 -24.50 -5.62 15.64
CA GLU A 168 -25.57 -6.17 14.80
C GLU A 168 -25.08 -7.13 13.73
N ALA A 169 -23.75 -7.17 13.49
CA ALA A 169 -23.19 -8.06 12.48
C ALA A 169 -23.30 -9.53 12.89
N LEU A 170 -23.85 -10.33 12.00
CA LEU A 170 -23.85 -11.79 12.13
C LEU A 170 -22.55 -12.33 11.52
N SER A 171 -21.77 -13.03 12.31
CA SER A 171 -20.55 -13.67 11.84
C SER A 171 -20.64 -15.19 11.92
N SER A 172 -20.15 -15.87 10.90
CA SER A 172 -20.07 -17.31 10.83
C SER A 172 -18.71 -17.75 10.29
N GLU A 173 -18.14 -18.78 10.90
CA GLU A 173 -16.90 -19.38 10.40
C GLU A 173 -17.20 -20.27 9.21
N ARG A 174 -16.41 -20.13 8.15
CA ARG A 174 -16.43 -21.00 6.98
C ARG A 174 -15.03 -21.56 6.77
N LYS A 175 -14.96 -22.83 6.49
CA LYS A 175 -13.67 -23.48 6.21
C LYS A 175 -13.46 -23.53 4.70
N ARG A 176 -12.38 -22.87 4.25
CA ARG A 176 -11.89 -22.98 2.86
C ARG A 176 -12.94 -22.61 1.80
N TYR A 177 -13.78 -21.60 2.08
CA TYR A 177 -14.82 -21.17 1.14
C TYR A 177 -14.22 -20.65 -0.16
N LEU A 178 -13.21 -19.75 -0.05
CA LEU A 178 -12.55 -19.21 -1.24
C LEU A 178 -11.88 -20.30 -2.07
N GLU A 179 -11.22 -21.24 -1.40
CA GLU A 179 -10.57 -22.36 -2.09
C GLU A 179 -11.57 -23.28 -2.79
N ALA A 180 -12.74 -23.52 -2.17
CA ALA A 180 -13.80 -24.33 -2.76
C ALA A 180 -14.48 -23.64 -3.94
N ALA A 181 -14.61 -22.31 -3.91
CA ALA A 181 -15.17 -21.52 -5.01
C ALA A 181 -14.19 -21.36 -6.18
N TRP A 182 -12.88 -21.43 -5.92
CA TRP A 182 -11.84 -21.22 -6.91
C TRP A 182 -11.60 -22.45 -7.78
N ASP A 183 -11.76 -22.29 -9.09
CA ASP A 183 -11.45 -23.37 -10.02
C ASP A 183 -9.93 -23.46 -10.28
N ARG A 184 -9.32 -24.51 -9.77
CA ARG A 184 -7.90 -24.85 -10.00
C ARG A 184 -7.69 -25.83 -11.15
N SER A 185 -8.78 -26.37 -11.73
CA SER A 185 -8.68 -27.39 -12.78
C SER A 185 -8.18 -26.85 -14.12
N GLY A 186 -8.15 -25.50 -14.26
CA GLY A 186 -7.80 -24.84 -15.52
C GLY A 186 -8.91 -24.85 -16.55
N GLY A 187 -10.11 -25.29 -16.16
CA GLY A 187 -11.30 -25.24 -17.04
C GLY A 187 -11.83 -23.83 -17.28
N LYS A 188 -11.45 -22.89 -16.42
CA LYS A 188 -11.83 -21.48 -16.51
C LYS A 188 -10.60 -20.58 -16.75
N CYS A 189 -10.79 -19.53 -17.54
CA CYS A 189 -9.78 -18.48 -17.70
C CYS A 189 -9.79 -17.61 -16.45
N THR A 190 -8.61 -17.42 -15.85
CA THR A 190 -8.42 -16.59 -14.66
C THR A 190 -7.69 -15.30 -15.02
N VAL A 191 -8.17 -14.20 -14.51
CA VAL A 191 -7.56 -12.87 -14.59
C VAL A 191 -7.35 -12.35 -13.19
N VAL A 192 -6.13 -11.92 -12.87
CA VAL A 192 -5.80 -11.24 -11.61
C VAL A 192 -5.22 -9.88 -11.94
N VAL A 193 -5.77 -8.83 -11.38
CA VAL A 193 -5.31 -7.44 -11.52
C VAL A 193 -5.03 -6.88 -10.15
N GLU A 194 -3.81 -6.46 -9.91
CA GLU A 194 -3.40 -5.76 -8.69
C GLU A 194 -3.36 -4.26 -8.93
N TYR A 195 -3.55 -3.49 -7.87
CA TYR A 195 -3.61 -2.03 -7.90
C TYR A 195 -2.53 -1.42 -7.02
N GLY A 196 -1.89 -0.39 -7.54
CA GLY A 196 -0.90 0.42 -6.83
C GLY A 196 -1.20 1.92 -6.97
N LEU A 197 -0.42 2.73 -6.28
CA LEU A 197 -0.53 4.19 -6.34
C LEU A 197 0.12 4.72 -7.62
N SER A 198 -0.53 5.65 -8.31
CA SER A 198 -0.01 6.24 -9.54
C SER A 198 1.05 7.30 -9.27
N LYS A 199 0.93 8.05 -8.16
CA LYS A 199 1.86 9.09 -7.72
C LYS A 199 2.58 8.66 -6.44
N GLU A 200 3.42 9.54 -5.91
CA GLU A 200 4.19 9.33 -4.68
C GLU A 200 3.29 8.91 -3.52
N PHE A 201 3.72 7.91 -2.75
CA PHE A 201 2.87 7.31 -1.72
C PHE A 201 2.53 8.25 -0.54
N MET A 202 3.26 9.36 -0.37
CA MET A 202 2.92 10.39 0.60
C MET A 202 1.69 11.22 0.22
N ARG A 203 1.18 11.09 -1.00
CA ARG A 203 -0.08 11.69 -1.43
C ARG A 203 -1.21 10.73 -1.14
N PRO A 204 -2.22 11.13 -0.33
CA PRO A 204 -3.33 10.24 0.00
C PRO A 204 -4.27 9.99 -1.18
N LEU A 205 -4.94 8.84 -1.13
CA LEU A 205 -6.15 8.60 -1.91
C LEU A 205 -7.29 9.47 -1.38
N ARG A 206 -8.34 9.62 -2.17
CA ARG A 206 -9.56 10.26 -1.71
C ARG A 206 -10.17 9.46 -0.57
N CYS A 207 -10.37 10.11 0.58
CA CYS A 207 -11.09 9.55 1.70
C CYS A 207 -12.55 10.01 1.70
N PHE A 208 -13.45 9.11 2.07
CA PHE A 208 -14.87 9.45 2.24
C PHE A 208 -15.12 9.90 3.67
N GLU A 209 -15.78 11.03 3.84
CA GLU A 209 -16.20 11.48 5.16
C GLU A 209 -17.39 10.68 5.70
N ARG A 210 -18.26 10.22 4.78
CA ARG A 210 -19.45 9.42 5.06
C ARG A 210 -19.61 8.33 4.01
N PHE A 211 -20.20 7.22 4.40
CA PHE A 211 -20.53 6.10 3.49
C PHE A 211 -21.98 6.23 2.97
N ASP A 212 -22.27 7.37 2.36
CA ASP A 212 -23.57 7.64 1.73
C ASP A 212 -23.35 8.41 0.42
N PRO A 213 -23.29 7.73 -0.75
CA PRO A 213 -23.40 6.28 -0.93
C PRO A 213 -22.18 5.49 -0.45
N ASP A 214 -22.39 4.21 -0.16
CA ASP A 214 -21.32 3.28 0.25
C ASP A 214 -20.26 3.15 -0.85
N PRO A 215 -18.96 3.32 -0.54
CA PRO A 215 -17.87 3.17 -1.49
C PRO A 215 -17.81 1.80 -2.19
N LEU A 216 -18.28 0.74 -1.54
CA LEU A 216 -18.26 -0.61 -2.11
C LEU A 216 -19.51 -0.93 -2.97
N ALA A 217 -20.53 -0.05 -2.98
CA ALA A 217 -21.78 -0.31 -3.71
C ALA A 217 -21.57 -0.56 -5.21
N GLY A 218 -20.70 0.24 -5.85
CA GLY A 218 -20.39 0.05 -7.27
C GLY A 218 -19.68 -1.27 -7.58
N LEU A 219 -18.82 -1.72 -6.66
CA LEU A 219 -18.11 -2.99 -6.75
C LEU A 219 -19.08 -4.17 -6.61
N ILE A 220 -19.95 -4.12 -5.61
CA ILE A 220 -21.00 -5.14 -5.39
C ILE A 220 -21.95 -5.17 -6.59
N GLY A 221 -22.36 -4.00 -7.10
CA GLY A 221 -23.19 -3.93 -8.30
C GLY A 221 -22.56 -4.57 -9.54
N ALA A 222 -21.24 -4.45 -9.71
CA ALA A 222 -20.52 -5.13 -10.79
C ALA A 222 -20.52 -6.65 -10.63
N MET A 223 -20.46 -7.16 -9.38
CA MET A 223 -20.54 -8.59 -9.09
C MET A 223 -21.94 -9.16 -9.20
N ALA A 224 -22.99 -8.36 -9.08
CA ALA A 224 -24.38 -8.80 -9.18
C ALA A 224 -24.77 -9.28 -10.60
N THR A 225 -23.90 -9.12 -11.59
CA THR A 225 -24.16 -9.49 -13.00
C THR A 225 -23.38 -10.73 -13.45
N LEU A 226 -22.91 -11.55 -12.52
CA LEU A 226 -22.17 -12.77 -12.82
C LEU A 226 -23.10 -13.87 -13.34
N ASP A 227 -22.67 -14.52 -14.41
CA ASP A 227 -23.33 -15.68 -14.96
C ASP A 227 -22.97 -16.96 -14.18
N PRO A 228 -23.72 -18.07 -14.35
CA PRO A 228 -23.31 -19.38 -13.84
C PRO A 228 -21.86 -19.72 -14.29
N ASP A 229 -21.12 -20.38 -13.43
CA ASP A 229 -19.69 -20.71 -13.63
C ASP A 229 -18.71 -19.51 -13.62
N GLU A 230 -19.17 -18.31 -13.28
CA GLU A 230 -18.31 -17.16 -13.09
C GLU A 230 -18.03 -16.91 -11.60
N LEU A 231 -16.82 -16.42 -11.32
CA LEU A 231 -16.37 -16.02 -10.00
C LEU A 231 -15.71 -14.66 -10.09
N ALA A 232 -16.00 -13.79 -9.14
CA ALA A 232 -15.30 -12.53 -8.97
C ALA A 232 -14.88 -12.34 -7.51
N ILE A 233 -13.69 -11.81 -7.31
CA ILE A 233 -13.13 -11.56 -5.98
C ILE A 233 -12.54 -10.16 -5.98
N PHE A 234 -12.95 -9.37 -5.01
CA PHE A 234 -12.21 -8.20 -4.57
C PHE A 234 -11.51 -8.57 -3.27
N GLN A 235 -10.19 -8.44 -3.22
CA GLN A 235 -9.40 -8.84 -2.07
C GLN A 235 -8.43 -7.73 -1.67
N VAL A 236 -8.40 -7.44 -0.39
CA VAL A 236 -7.43 -6.52 0.22
C VAL A 236 -6.71 -7.26 1.33
N LEU A 237 -5.43 -7.55 1.11
CA LEU A 237 -4.53 -8.00 2.18
C LEU A 237 -4.02 -6.77 2.89
N PHE A 238 -4.01 -6.75 4.21
CA PHE A 238 -3.52 -5.60 4.94
C PHE A 238 -2.88 -5.97 6.28
N CYS A 239 -1.91 -5.17 6.69
CA CYS A 239 -1.33 -5.21 8.02
C CYS A 239 -0.92 -3.79 8.44
N PRO A 240 -0.90 -3.50 9.76
CA PRO A 240 -0.36 -2.23 10.25
C PRO A 240 1.10 -2.07 9.85
N ALA A 241 1.49 -0.86 9.45
CA ALA A 241 2.88 -0.52 9.23
C ALA A 241 3.59 -0.38 10.59
N ARG A 242 4.65 -1.16 10.80
CA ARG A 242 5.35 -1.25 12.08
C ARG A 242 6.53 -0.28 12.19
N HIS A 243 7.00 0.20 11.05
CA HIS A 243 8.15 1.10 10.98
C HIS A 243 7.72 2.57 11.01
N ALA A 244 8.68 3.45 11.27
CA ALA A 244 8.47 4.90 11.43
C ALA A 244 8.28 5.63 10.08
N TRP A 245 7.39 5.13 9.23
CA TRP A 245 7.09 5.70 7.91
C TRP A 245 6.59 7.14 8.00
N ALA A 246 5.74 7.46 8.98
CA ALA A 246 5.19 8.81 9.15
C ALA A 246 6.30 9.86 9.36
N GLU A 247 7.28 9.56 10.21
CA GLU A 247 8.44 10.43 10.42
C GLU A 247 9.28 10.56 9.16
N SER A 248 9.53 9.46 8.46
CA SER A 248 10.28 9.45 7.21
C SER A 248 9.59 10.25 6.10
N ILE A 249 8.25 10.16 5.99
CA ILE A 249 7.46 10.95 5.05
C ILE A 249 7.65 12.44 5.28
N MET A 250 7.50 12.92 6.51
CA MET A 250 7.67 14.35 6.80
C MET A 250 9.08 14.84 6.54
N ARG A 251 10.08 14.05 6.90
CA ARG A 251 11.49 14.36 6.61
C ARG A 251 11.81 14.37 5.12
N ALA A 252 11.07 13.63 4.32
CA ALA A 252 11.27 13.58 2.87
C ALA A 252 10.67 14.78 2.13
N VAL A 253 9.65 15.42 2.70
CA VAL A 253 8.93 16.53 2.05
C VAL A 253 9.22 17.90 2.65
N THR A 254 9.90 17.96 3.82
CA THR A 254 10.29 19.20 4.48
C THR A 254 11.81 19.32 4.60
N ASP A 255 12.30 20.53 4.64
CA ASP A 255 13.68 20.81 5.02
C ASP A 255 13.88 20.70 6.56
N GLY A 256 15.09 20.93 7.02
CA GLY A 256 15.40 20.87 8.47
C GLY A 256 14.70 21.96 9.30
N MET A 257 14.05 22.94 8.68
CA MET A 257 13.30 24.04 9.32
C MET A 257 11.78 23.84 9.23
N GLY A 258 11.33 22.80 8.53
CA GLY A 258 9.90 22.49 8.33
C GLY A 258 9.28 23.15 7.10
N GLU A 259 10.08 23.87 6.29
CA GLU A 259 9.62 24.45 5.03
C GLU A 259 9.55 23.39 3.92
N PRO A 260 8.68 23.60 2.90
CA PRO A 260 8.56 22.65 1.79
C PRO A 260 9.89 22.43 1.06
N PHE A 261 10.29 21.16 0.95
CA PHE A 261 11.48 20.80 0.18
C PHE A 261 11.30 21.02 -1.33
N PHE A 262 10.11 20.70 -1.84
CA PHE A 262 9.77 20.81 -3.25
C PHE A 262 9.19 22.20 -3.53
N VAL A 263 10.00 23.08 -4.10
CA VAL A 263 9.60 24.48 -4.43
C VAL A 263 8.49 24.50 -5.48
N ASP A 264 8.53 23.58 -6.44
CA ASP A 264 7.58 23.48 -7.54
C ASP A 264 6.25 22.83 -7.12
N ASP A 265 6.21 22.18 -5.96
CA ASP A 265 5.01 21.52 -5.42
C ASP A 265 4.87 21.71 -3.90
N PRO A 266 4.56 22.93 -3.45
CA PRO A 266 4.44 23.21 -2.02
C PRO A 266 3.23 22.49 -1.36
N GLN A 267 2.29 21.99 -2.17
CA GLN A 267 1.13 21.25 -1.66
C GLN A 267 1.51 19.86 -1.13
N VAL A 268 2.65 19.32 -1.53
CA VAL A 268 3.09 17.98 -1.09
C VAL A 268 3.19 17.88 0.44
N VAL A 269 3.60 18.95 1.14
CA VAL A 269 3.68 18.97 2.62
C VAL A 269 2.30 18.83 3.25
N LYS A 270 1.29 19.54 2.70
CA LYS A 270 -0.09 19.41 3.17
C LYS A 270 -0.63 17.99 2.94
N LEU A 271 -0.42 17.45 1.74
CA LEU A 271 -0.84 16.10 1.38
C LEU A 271 -0.14 15.03 2.24
N ALA A 272 1.15 15.19 2.48
CA ALA A 272 1.92 14.34 3.38
C ALA A 272 1.41 14.41 4.83
N THR A 273 1.07 15.61 5.31
CA THR A 273 0.48 15.80 6.64
C THR A 273 -0.88 15.09 6.73
N GLU A 274 -1.71 15.18 5.69
CA GLU A 274 -2.98 14.45 5.60
C GLU A 274 -2.73 12.93 5.59
N LYS A 275 -1.74 12.46 4.81
CA LYS A 275 -1.36 11.03 4.75
C LYS A 275 -1.00 10.46 6.09
N ILE A 276 -0.29 11.19 6.94
CA ILE A 276 0.13 10.72 8.26
C ILE A 276 -0.81 11.14 9.40
N SER A 277 -1.95 11.75 9.08
CA SER A 277 -2.94 12.17 10.10
C SER A 277 -3.58 11.01 10.85
N SER A 278 -3.47 9.79 10.29
CA SER A 278 -3.88 8.55 10.93
C SER A 278 -2.84 7.45 10.66
N PRO A 279 -2.82 6.37 11.48
CA PRO A 279 -1.85 5.29 11.35
C PRO A 279 -1.80 4.68 9.95
N LEU A 280 -0.59 4.31 9.54
CA LEU A 280 -0.34 3.72 8.24
C LEU A 280 -0.49 2.19 8.26
N PHE A 281 -0.92 1.67 7.13
CA PHE A 281 -1.02 0.25 6.83
C PHE A 281 -0.30 -0.04 5.52
N ALA A 282 0.18 -1.27 5.39
CA ALA A 282 0.57 -1.82 4.11
C ALA A 282 -0.58 -2.67 3.58
N ALA A 283 -0.95 -2.48 2.33
CA ALA A 283 -2.07 -3.18 1.71
C ALA A 283 -1.74 -3.68 0.30
N VAL A 284 -2.20 -4.89 -0.04
CA VAL A 284 -2.24 -5.39 -1.42
C VAL A 284 -3.70 -5.41 -1.86
N ILE A 285 -4.02 -4.66 -2.89
CA ILE A 285 -5.38 -4.49 -3.39
C ILE A 285 -5.45 -5.21 -4.72
N ARG A 286 -6.36 -6.18 -4.85
CA ARG A 286 -6.49 -6.94 -6.09
C ARG A 286 -7.92 -7.35 -6.41
N VAL A 287 -8.15 -7.56 -7.69
CA VAL A 287 -9.37 -8.11 -8.26
C VAL A 287 -9.01 -9.39 -9.00
N ALA A 288 -9.71 -10.47 -8.73
CA ALA A 288 -9.58 -11.70 -9.50
C ALA A 288 -10.93 -12.08 -10.11
N ALA A 289 -10.91 -12.60 -11.32
CA ALA A 289 -12.12 -13.05 -12.01
C ALA A 289 -11.84 -14.37 -12.75
N GLN A 290 -12.82 -15.27 -12.68
CA GLN A 290 -12.81 -16.52 -13.44
C GLN A 290 -14.08 -16.61 -14.32
N SER A 291 -13.91 -17.02 -15.57
CA SER A 291 -15.00 -17.27 -16.50
C SER A 291 -14.57 -18.31 -17.53
N PRO A 292 -15.50 -19.08 -18.13
CA PRO A 292 -15.18 -19.97 -19.25
C PRO A 292 -14.53 -19.26 -20.45
N LYS A 293 -14.72 -17.93 -20.54
CA LYS A 293 -14.19 -17.11 -21.65
C LYS A 293 -13.25 -16.02 -21.14
N SER A 294 -12.03 -15.98 -21.65
CA SER A 294 -11.01 -14.99 -21.25
C SER A 294 -11.50 -13.54 -21.38
N ALA A 295 -12.13 -13.18 -22.50
CA ALA A 295 -12.67 -11.84 -22.70
C ALA A 295 -13.76 -11.45 -21.68
N ARG A 296 -14.47 -12.43 -21.13
CA ARG A 296 -15.48 -12.20 -20.09
C ARG A 296 -14.81 -12.03 -18.72
N ALA A 297 -13.82 -12.85 -18.39
CA ALA A 297 -13.02 -12.70 -17.17
C ALA A 297 -12.40 -11.29 -17.10
N TRP A 298 -11.83 -10.80 -18.20
CA TRP A 298 -11.31 -9.43 -18.28
C TRP A 298 -12.41 -8.37 -18.08
N ARG A 299 -13.58 -8.52 -18.68
CA ARG A 299 -14.69 -7.57 -18.49
C ARG A 299 -15.19 -7.53 -17.05
N ILE A 300 -15.22 -8.67 -16.36
CA ILE A 300 -15.58 -8.74 -14.95
C ILE A 300 -14.54 -7.98 -14.12
N ALA A 301 -13.26 -8.29 -14.29
CA ALA A 301 -12.19 -7.63 -13.57
C ALA A 301 -12.17 -6.11 -13.83
N GLU A 302 -12.34 -5.69 -15.07
CA GLU A 302 -12.45 -4.28 -15.47
C GLU A 302 -13.66 -3.58 -14.85
N GLY A 303 -14.82 -4.24 -14.83
CA GLY A 303 -16.05 -3.71 -14.22
C GLY A 303 -15.86 -3.39 -12.74
N ILE A 304 -15.26 -4.31 -11.99
CA ILE A 304 -14.92 -4.13 -10.57
C ILE A 304 -13.86 -3.04 -10.41
N GLY A 305 -12.80 -3.08 -11.22
CA GLY A 305 -11.73 -2.10 -11.19
C GLY A 305 -12.18 -0.67 -11.46
N LYS A 306 -13.20 -0.46 -12.30
CA LYS A 306 -13.79 0.85 -12.54
C LYS A 306 -14.39 1.47 -11.27
N SER A 307 -14.89 0.66 -10.36
CA SER A 307 -15.45 1.14 -9.09
C SER A 307 -14.36 1.73 -8.17
N LEU A 308 -13.11 1.30 -8.32
CA LEU A 308 -12.00 1.84 -7.53
C LEU A 308 -11.61 3.28 -7.93
N ARG A 309 -12.06 3.74 -9.11
CA ARG A 309 -11.79 5.13 -9.56
C ARG A 309 -12.43 6.19 -8.67
N GLN A 310 -13.45 5.85 -7.89
CA GLN A 310 -14.04 6.79 -6.93
C GLN A 310 -13.07 7.21 -5.83
N LEU A 311 -11.99 6.43 -5.59
CA LEU A 311 -10.90 6.74 -4.67
C LEU A 311 -9.86 7.67 -5.28
N SER A 312 -10.03 8.05 -6.55
CA SER A 312 -9.09 8.96 -7.22
C SER A 312 -9.32 10.40 -6.80
N ASP A 313 -8.22 11.08 -6.55
CA ASP A 313 -8.15 12.53 -6.40
C ASP A 313 -7.10 13.07 -7.39
N ALA A 314 -7.56 13.84 -8.36
CA ALA A 314 -6.69 14.39 -9.40
C ALA A 314 -5.57 15.29 -8.84
N ALA A 315 -5.84 15.97 -7.72
CA ALA A 315 -4.87 16.82 -7.04
C ALA A 315 -3.90 16.02 -6.14
N SER A 316 -4.24 14.78 -5.81
CA SER A 316 -3.47 13.95 -4.89
C SER A 316 -3.04 12.64 -5.55
N ASN A 317 -3.76 11.53 -5.36
CA ASN A 317 -3.38 10.21 -5.85
C ASN A 317 -4.56 9.42 -6.40
N GLU A 318 -4.26 8.33 -7.09
CA GLU A 318 -5.26 7.38 -7.59
C GLU A 318 -4.69 5.95 -7.59
N LEU A 319 -5.59 4.98 -7.56
CA LEU A 319 -5.26 3.58 -7.79
C LEU A 319 -5.20 3.30 -9.29
N MET A 320 -4.08 2.73 -9.73
CA MET A 320 -3.88 2.27 -11.10
C MET A 320 -3.69 0.76 -11.17
N PRO A 321 -4.18 0.09 -12.22
CA PRO A 321 -3.86 -1.31 -12.44
C PRO A 321 -2.37 -1.45 -12.76
N LEU A 322 -1.74 -2.45 -12.17
CA LEU A 322 -0.32 -2.73 -12.32
C LEU A 322 -0.07 -3.80 -13.38
N SER A 323 1.08 -3.70 -14.05
CA SER A 323 1.58 -4.80 -14.88
C SER A 323 1.90 -6.02 -14.02
N ASN A 324 1.64 -7.21 -14.56
CA ASN A 324 2.04 -8.48 -13.97
C ASN A 324 3.42 -8.94 -14.47
N ASP A 325 4.19 -8.05 -15.11
CA ASP A 325 5.55 -8.39 -15.57
C ASP A 325 6.42 -8.82 -14.39
N GLY A 326 7.05 -9.98 -14.53
CA GLY A 326 7.87 -10.57 -13.47
C GLY A 326 7.09 -11.30 -12.37
N TYR A 327 5.76 -11.36 -12.44
CA TYR A 327 4.94 -12.19 -11.56
C TYR A 327 4.59 -13.49 -12.29
N ASP A 328 5.02 -14.63 -11.78
CA ASP A 328 4.64 -15.93 -12.34
C ASP A 328 3.12 -16.10 -12.27
N GLU A 329 2.52 -16.53 -13.39
CA GLU A 329 1.06 -16.55 -13.53
C GLU A 329 0.39 -17.59 -12.61
N GLU A 330 0.99 -18.76 -12.44
CA GLU A 330 0.49 -19.81 -11.56
C GLU A 330 0.63 -19.39 -10.10
N GLN A 331 1.80 -18.87 -9.73
CA GLN A 331 2.04 -18.31 -8.40
C GLN A 331 1.06 -17.18 -8.08
N HIS A 332 0.78 -16.29 -9.03
CA HIS A 332 -0.15 -15.17 -8.83
C HIS A 332 -1.60 -15.65 -8.56
N ARG A 333 -2.03 -16.70 -9.26
CA ARG A 333 -3.31 -17.35 -9.02
C ARG A 333 -3.37 -18.01 -7.63
N ASP A 334 -2.33 -18.73 -7.25
CA ASP A 334 -2.22 -19.38 -5.96
C ASP A 334 -2.15 -18.37 -4.82
N ASP A 335 -1.47 -17.24 -5.02
CA ASP A 335 -1.37 -16.16 -4.04
C ASP A 335 -2.73 -15.54 -3.69
N VAL A 336 -3.70 -15.53 -4.62
CA VAL A 336 -5.08 -15.10 -4.31
C VAL A 336 -5.70 -16.02 -3.26
N VAL A 337 -5.62 -17.32 -3.48
CA VAL A 337 -6.26 -18.34 -2.61
C VAL A 337 -5.52 -18.46 -1.28
N ASN A 338 -4.19 -18.39 -1.31
CA ASN A 338 -3.34 -18.51 -0.13
C ASN A 338 -3.23 -17.19 0.67
N ARG A 339 -3.81 -16.10 0.15
CA ARG A 339 -3.78 -14.76 0.79
C ARG A 339 -2.38 -14.28 1.10
N GLN A 340 -1.54 -14.40 0.12
CA GLN A 340 -0.14 -13.96 0.14
C GLN A 340 0.15 -13.14 -1.12
N SER A 341 1.33 -12.56 -1.24
CA SER A 341 1.72 -11.78 -2.40
C SER A 341 3.23 -11.82 -2.63
N CYS A 342 3.62 -11.98 -3.88
CA CYS A 342 4.98 -11.69 -4.33
C CYS A 342 5.19 -10.19 -4.56
N ARG A 343 4.16 -9.36 -4.40
CA ARG A 343 4.24 -7.91 -4.55
C ARG A 343 4.20 -7.22 -3.18
N LEU A 344 5.02 -6.19 -3.01
CA LEU A 344 4.96 -5.32 -1.84
C LEU A 344 3.65 -4.54 -1.82
N GLY A 345 3.14 -4.30 -0.63
CA GLY A 345 1.90 -3.52 -0.45
C GLY A 345 2.09 -2.03 -0.71
N VAL A 346 0.98 -1.37 -1.01
CA VAL A 346 0.89 0.09 -0.98
C VAL A 346 0.83 0.57 0.47
N LEU A 347 1.45 1.70 0.75
CA LEU A 347 1.27 2.37 2.03
C LEU A 347 0.05 3.28 1.97
N VAL A 348 -0.96 2.95 2.76
CA VAL A 348 -2.20 3.71 2.91
C VAL A 348 -2.41 4.06 4.38
N ASN A 349 -3.09 5.15 4.67
CA ASN A 349 -3.48 5.42 6.03
C ASN A 349 -4.80 4.73 6.39
N ARG A 350 -5.17 4.76 7.68
CA ARG A 350 -6.43 4.15 8.16
C ARG A 350 -7.64 4.63 7.36
N ASP A 351 -7.73 5.91 7.07
CA ASP A 351 -8.91 6.51 6.44
C ASP A 351 -9.04 6.15 4.95
N GLU A 352 -7.90 5.98 4.27
CA GLU A 352 -7.85 5.42 2.92
C GLU A 352 -8.26 3.94 2.94
N LEU A 353 -7.70 3.17 3.89
CA LEU A 353 -7.97 1.73 3.99
C LEU A 353 -9.44 1.45 4.32
N VAL A 354 -10.05 2.24 5.20
CA VAL A 354 -11.47 2.11 5.55
C VAL A 354 -12.38 2.23 4.32
N SER A 355 -12.00 3.05 3.34
CA SER A 355 -12.77 3.18 2.09
C SER A 355 -12.74 1.91 1.23
N LEU A 356 -11.79 1.00 1.48
CA LEU A 356 -11.60 -0.28 0.79
C LEU A 356 -12.03 -1.47 1.66
N VAL A 357 -11.96 -1.33 2.97
CA VAL A 357 -12.12 -2.41 3.94
C VAL A 357 -13.13 -2.01 5.00
N HIS A 358 -14.40 -2.30 4.74
CA HIS A 358 -15.50 -2.16 5.67
C HIS A 358 -16.63 -3.12 5.30
N LEU A 359 -17.53 -3.39 6.23
CA LEU A 359 -18.74 -4.15 5.90
C LEU A 359 -19.65 -3.23 5.07
N PRO A 360 -20.05 -3.64 3.87
CA PRO A 360 -20.94 -2.82 3.04
C PRO A 360 -22.31 -2.68 3.71
N SER A 361 -22.87 -1.47 3.66
CA SER A 361 -24.25 -1.24 4.05
C SER A 361 -25.20 -1.89 3.06
N ALA A 362 -26.22 -2.57 3.57
CA ALA A 362 -27.22 -3.28 2.75
C ALA A 362 -28.21 -2.30 2.12
#